data_7f06674b26eeb9b9b89be66393d9c772
#
_entry.id   7f06674b26eeb9b9b89be66393d9c772
#
_cell.length_a   1.000
_cell.length_b   1.000
_cell.length_c   1.000
_cell.angle_alpha   90.00
_cell.angle_beta   90.00
_cell.angle_gamma   90.00
#
_symmetry.space_group_name_H-M   'P 1'
#
loop_
_entity.id
_entity.type
_entity.pdbx_description
1 polymer ?
#
loop_
_entity_poly.entity_id
_entity_poly.type
_entity_poly.pdbx_seq_one_letter_code
_entity_poly.pdbx_strand_id
1 'polypeptide(L)'
;MSVISKLAGGLIVSCQAPVGSPLRQPAVMAAMASAAELAGAVGVRAEGAADIAAIKDACTLPVIGIRKRQVPGSDVRITPTLADALPLLDAGADLIALDASDRPRPGGERVSDLIAALDARGVPVMADVGDHRCGMAAAGAGAALVATTLAPSPTASDPDAPDVGLVRRLAESGIDAPVVAEGRYATPEAVAVAFAAGAYAVVVGTAITDTLALARRLCAATPAVSGG
;
A
#
# COMPACT_ATOMS: atom_id res chain seq x y z
N MET A 1 -10.78 -0.64 -20.36
CA MET A 1 -9.90 0.21 -19.52
C MET A 1 -8.93 -0.71 -18.78
N SER A 2 -7.65 -0.31 -18.68
CA SER A 2 -6.67 -1.05 -17.88
C SER A 2 -7.01 -0.95 -16.38
N VAL A 3 -6.51 -1.89 -15.57
CA VAL A 3 -6.69 -1.81 -14.10
C VAL A 3 -6.06 -0.53 -13.54
N ILE A 4 -4.93 -0.09 -14.08
CA ILE A 4 -4.27 1.15 -13.66
C ILE A 4 -5.18 2.37 -13.90
N SER A 5 -5.82 2.47 -15.07
CA SER A 5 -6.69 3.61 -15.37
C SER A 5 -7.93 3.72 -14.47
N LYS A 6 -8.36 2.61 -13.86
CA LYS A 6 -9.46 2.62 -12.88
C LYS A 6 -9.07 3.28 -11.54
N LEU A 7 -7.79 3.34 -11.22
CA LEU A 7 -7.28 3.93 -9.98
C LEU A 7 -7.09 5.45 -10.05
N ALA A 8 -7.17 6.04 -11.24
CA ALA A 8 -6.88 7.46 -11.49
C ALA A 8 -7.77 8.40 -10.68
N GLY A 9 -7.16 9.36 -10.01
CA GLY A 9 -7.86 10.47 -9.32
C GLY A 9 -8.64 10.04 -8.08
N GLY A 10 -8.46 8.79 -7.59
CA GLY A 10 -9.28 8.27 -6.51
C GLY A 10 -8.54 7.82 -5.26
N LEU A 11 -9.35 7.44 -4.26
CA LEU A 11 -8.87 6.87 -3.01
C LEU A 11 -8.81 5.35 -3.12
N ILE A 12 -7.70 4.77 -2.68
CA ILE A 12 -7.51 3.33 -2.48
C ILE A 12 -7.54 3.07 -0.97
N VAL A 13 -8.42 2.19 -0.51
CA VAL A 13 -8.50 1.84 0.91
C VAL A 13 -7.66 0.61 1.19
N SER A 14 -6.72 0.74 2.13
CA SER A 14 -5.90 -0.39 2.57
C SER A 14 -6.65 -1.19 3.64
N CYS A 15 -7.32 -2.28 3.22
CA CYS A 15 -8.08 -3.18 4.08
C CYS A 15 -7.13 -4.20 4.71
N GLN A 16 -6.55 -3.85 5.86
CA GLN A 16 -5.59 -4.66 6.58
C GLN A 16 -5.80 -4.52 8.09
N ALA A 17 -5.50 -5.58 8.84
CA ALA A 17 -5.46 -5.53 10.29
C ALA A 17 -4.12 -6.08 10.80
N PRO A 18 -3.52 -5.48 11.85
CA PRO A 18 -2.25 -5.96 12.39
C PRO A 18 -2.37 -7.34 13.03
N VAL A 19 -1.24 -8.04 13.15
CA VAL A 19 -1.18 -9.31 13.88
C VAL A 19 -1.67 -9.10 15.30
N GLY A 20 -2.54 -10.00 15.79
CA GLY A 20 -3.15 -9.91 17.11
C GLY A 20 -4.40 -9.02 17.19
N SER A 21 -4.80 -8.35 16.12
CA SER A 21 -6.07 -7.65 16.07
C SER A 21 -7.24 -8.66 15.95
N PRO A 22 -8.33 -8.48 16.73
CA PRO A 22 -9.54 -9.29 16.56
C PRO A 22 -10.21 -9.08 15.19
N LEU A 23 -9.90 -7.98 14.50
CA LEU A 23 -10.41 -7.66 13.17
C LEU A 23 -9.63 -8.37 12.04
N ARG A 24 -8.52 -9.09 12.34
CA ARG A 24 -7.76 -9.81 11.34
C ARG A 24 -8.47 -11.09 10.90
N GLN A 25 -9.55 -10.92 10.14
CA GLN A 25 -10.41 -11.99 9.62
C GLN A 25 -10.82 -11.64 8.20
N PRO A 26 -10.76 -12.59 7.23
CA PRO A 26 -11.11 -12.32 5.83
C PRO A 26 -12.51 -11.71 5.64
N ALA A 27 -13.51 -12.16 6.41
CA ALA A 27 -14.86 -11.61 6.37
C ALA A 27 -14.91 -10.13 6.80
N VAL A 28 -14.08 -9.72 7.77
CA VAL A 28 -13.98 -8.32 8.19
C VAL A 28 -13.29 -7.48 7.12
N MET A 29 -12.23 -7.99 6.50
CA MET A 29 -11.56 -7.30 5.39
C MET A 29 -12.50 -7.13 4.19
N ALA A 30 -13.29 -8.14 3.88
CA ALA A 30 -14.33 -8.09 2.84
C ALA A 30 -15.40 -7.03 3.14
N ALA A 31 -15.89 -6.96 4.38
CA ALA A 31 -16.86 -5.94 4.79
C ALA A 31 -16.28 -4.51 4.70
N MET A 32 -15.01 -4.32 5.08
CA MET A 32 -14.31 -3.04 4.91
C MET A 32 -14.17 -2.66 3.43
N ALA A 33 -13.84 -3.61 2.55
CA ALA A 33 -13.73 -3.37 1.12
C ALA A 33 -15.10 -2.98 0.50
N SER A 34 -16.17 -3.66 0.88
CA SER A 34 -17.54 -3.30 0.45
C SER A 34 -17.93 -1.90 0.93
N ALA A 35 -17.60 -1.54 2.18
CA ALA A 35 -17.84 -0.19 2.69
C ALA A 35 -17.01 0.86 1.91
N ALA A 36 -15.77 0.56 1.56
CA ALA A 36 -14.93 1.41 0.72
C ALA A 36 -15.53 1.63 -0.67
N GLU A 37 -16.05 0.56 -1.31
CA GLU A 37 -16.74 0.64 -2.60
C GLU A 37 -17.97 1.54 -2.53
N LEU A 38 -18.82 1.35 -1.52
CA LEU A 38 -20.00 2.20 -1.29
C LEU A 38 -19.64 3.67 -1.03
N ALA A 39 -18.49 3.92 -0.43
CA ALA A 39 -17.96 5.27 -0.21
C ALA A 39 -17.34 5.90 -1.46
N GLY A 40 -17.23 5.17 -2.58
CA GLY A 40 -16.65 5.67 -3.82
C GLY A 40 -15.12 5.52 -3.93
N ALA A 41 -14.51 4.61 -3.17
CA ALA A 41 -13.11 4.24 -3.39
C ALA A 41 -12.94 3.61 -4.78
N VAL A 42 -11.74 3.77 -5.36
CA VAL A 42 -11.43 3.27 -6.71
C VAL A 42 -10.63 1.96 -6.70
N GLY A 43 -10.22 1.50 -5.54
CA GLY A 43 -9.48 0.26 -5.34
C GLY A 43 -9.28 -0.06 -3.87
N VAL A 44 -8.82 -1.26 -3.60
CA VAL A 44 -8.42 -1.70 -2.27
C VAL A 44 -7.04 -2.33 -2.30
N ARG A 45 -6.34 -2.25 -1.16
CA ARG A 45 -5.07 -2.94 -0.93
C ARG A 45 -5.27 -3.95 0.19
N ALA A 46 -4.87 -5.22 -0.04
CA ALA A 46 -5.18 -6.34 0.86
C ALA A 46 -3.98 -7.24 1.10
N GLU A 47 -3.89 -7.86 2.28
CA GLU A 47 -2.78 -8.71 2.68
C GLU A 47 -3.15 -10.19 2.70
N GLY A 48 -2.50 -10.96 1.83
CA GLY A 48 -2.61 -12.42 1.83
C GLY A 48 -3.79 -12.96 1.02
N ALA A 49 -3.64 -14.20 0.57
CA ALA A 49 -4.57 -14.83 -0.35
C ALA A 49 -6.00 -14.95 0.20
N ALA A 50 -6.15 -15.26 1.49
CA ALA A 50 -7.47 -15.43 2.10
C ALA A 50 -8.28 -14.13 2.14
N ASP A 51 -7.63 -13.00 2.47
CA ASP A 51 -8.28 -11.69 2.50
C ASP A 51 -8.64 -11.24 1.07
N ILE A 52 -7.71 -11.44 0.13
CA ILE A 52 -7.93 -11.10 -1.30
C ILE A 52 -9.11 -11.87 -1.85
N ALA A 53 -9.18 -13.19 -1.65
CA ALA A 53 -10.30 -14.01 -2.13
C ALA A 53 -11.63 -13.51 -1.55
N ALA A 54 -11.70 -13.29 -0.23
CA ALA A 54 -12.92 -12.80 0.42
C ALA A 54 -13.35 -11.40 -0.08
N ILE A 55 -12.39 -10.52 -0.37
CA ILE A 55 -12.65 -9.20 -0.93
C ILE A 55 -13.16 -9.31 -2.36
N LYS A 56 -12.55 -10.16 -3.20
CA LYS A 56 -12.99 -10.39 -4.59
C LYS A 56 -14.40 -10.95 -4.67
N ASP A 57 -14.83 -11.74 -3.68
CA ASP A 57 -16.20 -12.24 -3.59
C ASP A 57 -17.21 -11.16 -3.16
N ALA A 58 -16.74 -10.10 -2.46
CA ALA A 58 -17.58 -9.11 -1.81
C ALA A 58 -17.71 -7.78 -2.55
N CYS A 59 -16.75 -7.40 -3.40
CA CYS A 59 -16.77 -6.13 -4.13
C CYS A 59 -16.11 -6.24 -5.51
N THR A 60 -16.35 -5.24 -6.36
CA THR A 60 -15.87 -5.20 -7.76
C THR A 60 -14.60 -4.36 -7.94
N LEU A 61 -14.11 -3.73 -6.88
CA LEU A 61 -12.94 -2.88 -6.93
C LEU A 61 -11.68 -3.65 -7.34
N PRO A 62 -10.74 -3.01 -8.06
CA PRO A 62 -9.41 -3.53 -8.23
C PRO A 62 -8.72 -3.82 -6.89
N VAL A 63 -8.07 -4.97 -6.79
CA VAL A 63 -7.36 -5.42 -5.57
C VAL A 63 -5.86 -5.39 -5.79
N ILE A 64 -5.15 -4.58 -5.00
CA ILE A 64 -3.69 -4.55 -4.90
C ILE A 64 -3.28 -5.56 -3.82
N GLY A 65 -2.71 -6.68 -4.24
CA GLY A 65 -2.29 -7.74 -3.33
C GLY A 65 -0.90 -7.50 -2.75
N ILE A 66 -0.74 -7.75 -1.46
CA ILE A 66 0.55 -7.81 -0.77
C ILE A 66 0.65 -9.04 0.12
N ARG A 67 1.89 -9.43 0.41
CA ARG A 67 2.21 -10.40 1.47
C ARG A 67 3.21 -9.77 2.42
N LYS A 68 2.80 -9.55 3.67
CA LYS A 68 3.72 -9.13 4.73
C LYS A 68 4.34 -10.36 5.39
N ARG A 69 5.65 -10.45 5.33
CA ARG A 69 6.40 -11.55 5.93
C ARG A 69 7.74 -11.05 6.44
N GLN A 70 8.10 -11.46 7.65
CA GLN A 70 9.44 -11.24 8.16
C GLN A 70 10.30 -12.46 7.79
N VAL A 71 11.43 -12.20 7.14
CA VAL A 71 12.39 -13.23 6.76
C VAL A 71 13.69 -12.98 7.51
N PRO A 72 14.26 -13.97 8.22
CA PRO A 72 15.54 -13.80 8.89
C PRO A 72 16.62 -13.30 7.93
N GLY A 73 17.37 -12.28 8.34
CA GLY A 73 18.43 -11.69 7.54
C GLY A 73 17.98 -10.72 6.44
N SER A 74 16.68 -10.36 6.40
CA SER A 74 16.17 -9.36 5.47
C SER A 74 15.20 -8.38 6.15
N ASP A 75 15.34 -7.10 5.85
CA ASP A 75 14.40 -6.05 6.30
C ASP A 75 13.27 -5.79 5.29
N VAL A 76 13.28 -6.47 4.15
CA VAL A 76 12.20 -6.43 3.17
C VAL A 76 11.01 -7.23 3.71
N ARG A 77 9.84 -6.59 3.79
CA ARG A 77 8.66 -7.19 4.41
C ARG A 77 7.46 -7.31 3.48
N ILE A 78 7.34 -6.41 2.50
CA ILE A 78 6.19 -6.38 1.59
C ILE A 78 6.53 -7.18 0.34
N THR A 79 5.87 -8.30 0.16
CA THR A 79 6.01 -9.25 -0.95
C THR A 79 7.49 -9.49 -1.26
N PRO A 80 8.24 -10.11 -0.31
CA PRO A 80 9.69 -10.18 -0.38
C PRO A 80 10.22 -10.97 -1.59
N THR A 81 9.49 -11.94 -2.09
CA THR A 81 9.92 -12.84 -3.17
C THR A 81 8.81 -13.05 -4.20
N LEU A 82 9.17 -13.59 -5.37
CA LEU A 82 8.17 -14.00 -6.36
C LEU A 82 7.25 -15.10 -5.79
N ALA A 83 7.77 -16.01 -4.99
CA ALA A 83 6.97 -17.06 -4.34
C ALA A 83 5.92 -16.49 -3.37
N ASP A 84 6.14 -15.29 -2.80
CA ASP A 84 5.14 -14.59 -1.99
C ASP A 84 4.05 -13.94 -2.84
N ALA A 85 4.35 -13.55 -4.09
CA ALA A 85 3.41 -12.92 -5.00
C ALA A 85 2.43 -13.92 -5.65
N LEU A 86 2.88 -15.11 -6.03
CA LEU A 86 2.07 -16.06 -6.80
C LEU A 86 0.75 -16.45 -6.13
N PRO A 87 0.69 -16.79 -4.81
CA PRO A 87 -0.58 -17.12 -4.15
C PRO A 87 -1.58 -15.94 -4.11
N LEU A 88 -1.10 -14.69 -4.21
CA LEU A 88 -1.97 -13.52 -4.25
C LEU A 88 -2.68 -13.41 -5.60
N LEU A 89 -1.98 -13.77 -6.68
CA LEU A 89 -2.56 -13.84 -8.03
C LEU A 89 -3.60 -14.95 -8.13
N ASP A 90 -3.28 -16.13 -7.60
CA ASP A 90 -4.21 -17.26 -7.56
C ASP A 90 -5.50 -16.91 -6.79
N ALA A 91 -5.40 -16.02 -5.80
CA ALA A 91 -6.54 -15.49 -5.05
C ALA A 91 -7.30 -14.35 -5.75
N GLY A 92 -6.83 -13.89 -6.92
CA GLY A 92 -7.51 -12.89 -7.74
C GLY A 92 -7.02 -11.45 -7.57
N ALA A 93 -5.81 -11.22 -7.03
CA ALA A 93 -5.22 -9.87 -7.04
C ALA A 93 -5.06 -9.36 -8.48
N ASP A 94 -5.47 -8.11 -8.71
CA ASP A 94 -5.38 -7.45 -10.03
C ASP A 94 -4.00 -6.81 -10.26
N LEU A 95 -3.32 -6.43 -9.17
CA LEU A 95 -1.97 -5.88 -9.13
C LEU A 95 -1.22 -6.49 -7.93
N ILE A 96 0.10 -6.52 -8.02
CA ILE A 96 0.96 -6.87 -6.88
C ILE A 96 1.75 -5.64 -6.44
N ALA A 97 1.69 -5.31 -5.14
CA ALA A 97 2.62 -4.35 -4.56
C ALA A 97 3.77 -5.08 -3.85
N LEU A 98 4.97 -4.55 -4.02
CA LEU A 98 6.19 -5.09 -3.43
C LEU A 98 7.12 -3.97 -2.97
N ASP A 99 7.88 -4.25 -1.91
CA ASP A 99 8.96 -3.38 -1.45
C ASP A 99 10.01 -3.22 -2.55
N ALA A 100 10.18 -2.02 -3.06
CA ALA A 100 11.14 -1.69 -4.11
C ALA A 100 12.31 -0.84 -3.59
N SER A 101 12.62 -0.96 -2.29
CA SER A 101 13.85 -0.40 -1.74
C SER A 101 15.09 -1.17 -2.22
N ASP A 102 16.27 -0.60 -1.98
CA ASP A 102 17.56 -1.23 -2.27
C ASP A 102 18.04 -2.20 -1.17
N ARG A 103 17.18 -2.47 -0.17
CA ARG A 103 17.48 -3.43 0.90
C ARG A 103 17.67 -4.84 0.33
N PRO A 104 18.62 -5.63 0.85
CA PRO A 104 18.82 -7.01 0.42
C PRO A 104 17.55 -7.84 0.60
N ARG A 105 17.12 -8.48 -0.48
CA ARG A 105 15.95 -9.38 -0.48
C ARG A 105 16.36 -10.81 -0.11
N PRO A 106 15.42 -11.61 0.42
CA PRO A 106 15.64 -13.02 0.64
C PRO A 106 16.05 -13.72 -0.67
N GLY A 107 17.01 -14.64 -0.58
CA GLY A 107 17.48 -15.37 -1.75
C GLY A 107 18.27 -14.55 -2.78
N GLY A 108 18.56 -13.27 -2.50
CA GLY A 108 19.29 -12.40 -3.44
C GLY A 108 18.46 -11.95 -4.65
N GLU A 109 17.13 -12.12 -4.62
CA GLU A 109 16.25 -11.67 -5.70
C GLU A 109 16.36 -10.15 -5.89
N ARG A 110 16.37 -9.69 -7.13
CA ARG A 110 16.40 -8.26 -7.46
C ARG A 110 14.98 -7.75 -7.74
N VAL A 111 14.72 -6.49 -7.37
CA VAL A 111 13.43 -5.83 -7.66
C VAL A 111 13.10 -5.88 -9.16
N SER A 112 14.10 -5.61 -10.02
CA SER A 112 13.93 -5.66 -11.48
C SER A 112 13.49 -7.03 -11.98
N ASP A 113 14.01 -8.11 -11.38
CA ASP A 113 13.70 -9.48 -11.81
C ASP A 113 12.28 -9.88 -11.38
N LEU A 114 11.83 -9.41 -10.21
CA LEU A 114 10.45 -9.60 -9.75
C LEU A 114 9.46 -8.84 -10.65
N ILE A 115 9.76 -7.58 -10.95
CA ILE A 115 8.93 -6.76 -11.85
C ILE A 115 8.81 -7.45 -13.21
N ALA A 116 9.93 -7.84 -13.82
CA ALA A 116 9.95 -8.51 -15.12
C ALA A 116 9.20 -9.86 -15.08
N ALA A 117 9.35 -10.64 -14.01
CA ALA A 117 8.68 -11.92 -13.86
C ALA A 117 7.16 -11.79 -13.70
N LEU A 118 6.67 -10.71 -13.08
CA LEU A 118 5.24 -10.40 -12.96
C LEU A 118 4.70 -9.81 -14.26
N ASP A 119 5.41 -8.90 -14.90
CA ASP A 119 5.05 -8.32 -16.19
C ASP A 119 4.92 -9.39 -17.29
N ALA A 120 5.84 -10.35 -17.33
CA ALA A 120 5.76 -11.50 -18.25
C ALA A 120 4.50 -12.37 -18.04
N ARG A 121 3.79 -12.21 -16.93
CA ARG A 121 2.49 -12.83 -16.61
C ARG A 121 1.32 -11.88 -16.86
N GLY A 122 1.56 -10.68 -17.39
CA GLY A 122 0.55 -9.65 -17.58
C GLY A 122 0.07 -9.00 -16.27
N VAL A 123 0.86 -9.09 -15.19
CA VAL A 123 0.50 -8.56 -13.88
C VAL A 123 1.23 -7.25 -13.62
N PRO A 124 0.51 -6.12 -13.53
CA PRO A 124 1.12 -4.84 -13.21
C PRO A 124 1.66 -4.82 -11.77
N VAL A 125 2.80 -4.17 -11.59
CA VAL A 125 3.47 -4.04 -10.30
C VAL A 125 3.35 -2.61 -9.78
N MET A 126 2.95 -2.46 -8.52
CA MET A 126 3.08 -1.25 -7.73
C MET A 126 4.35 -1.36 -6.87
N ALA A 127 5.31 -0.48 -7.11
CA ALA A 127 6.58 -0.45 -6.41
C ALA A 127 6.50 0.44 -5.17
N ASP A 128 6.55 -0.14 -3.97
CA ASP A 128 6.61 0.58 -2.71
C ASP A 128 8.04 1.10 -2.47
N VAL A 129 8.20 2.42 -2.44
CA VAL A 129 9.51 3.08 -2.31
C VAL A 129 9.59 4.01 -1.10
N GLY A 130 10.80 4.21 -0.60
CA GLY A 130 11.08 5.11 0.52
C GLY A 130 11.77 6.43 0.10
N ASP A 131 12.27 6.50 -1.13
CA ASP A 131 13.00 7.65 -1.64
C ASP A 131 12.88 7.79 -3.15
N HIS A 132 13.32 8.95 -3.65
CA HIS A 132 13.27 9.30 -5.07
C HIS A 132 14.10 8.35 -5.95
N ARG A 133 15.31 7.96 -5.51
CA ARG A 133 16.21 7.09 -6.27
C ARG A 133 15.61 5.71 -6.50
N CYS A 134 15.02 5.13 -5.46
CA CYS A 134 14.31 3.85 -5.56
C CYS A 134 13.09 3.96 -6.50
N GLY A 135 12.36 5.08 -6.47
CA GLY A 135 11.23 5.34 -7.37
C GLY A 135 11.66 5.39 -8.83
N MET A 136 12.72 6.13 -9.15
CA MET A 136 13.30 6.18 -10.50
C MET A 136 13.76 4.80 -10.98
N ALA A 137 14.44 4.04 -10.12
CA ALA A 137 14.92 2.71 -10.45
C ALA A 137 13.76 1.71 -10.71
N ALA A 138 12.70 1.76 -9.90
CA ALA A 138 11.54 0.90 -10.06
C ALA A 138 10.74 1.22 -11.34
N ALA A 139 10.53 2.50 -11.64
CA ALA A 139 9.91 2.94 -12.88
C ALA A 139 10.72 2.51 -14.11
N GLY A 140 12.06 2.71 -14.07
CA GLY A 140 12.97 2.25 -15.12
C GLY A 140 13.02 0.72 -15.29
N ALA A 141 12.66 -0.03 -14.25
CA ALA A 141 12.52 -1.49 -14.31
C ALA A 141 11.15 -1.97 -14.82
N GLY A 142 10.22 -1.04 -15.14
CA GLY A 142 8.91 -1.36 -15.68
C GLY A 142 7.78 -1.46 -14.64
N ALA A 143 7.96 -0.91 -13.43
CA ALA A 143 6.85 -0.83 -12.48
C ALA A 143 5.70 -0.01 -13.09
N ALA A 144 4.47 -0.52 -12.97
CA ALA A 144 3.27 0.13 -13.50
C ALA A 144 2.81 1.31 -12.63
N LEU A 145 3.15 1.30 -11.34
CA LEU A 145 2.91 2.36 -10.37
C LEU A 145 4.11 2.47 -9.40
N VAL A 146 4.37 3.67 -8.93
CA VAL A 146 5.35 3.92 -7.84
C VAL A 146 4.62 4.51 -6.65
N ALA A 147 4.74 3.88 -5.48
CA ALA A 147 4.04 4.32 -4.26
C ALA A 147 5.02 4.72 -3.15
N THR A 148 4.71 5.82 -2.45
CA THR A 148 5.57 6.38 -1.39
C THR A 148 5.43 5.67 -0.03
N THR A 149 4.98 4.42 -0.05
CA THR A 149 4.62 3.59 1.12
C THR A 149 5.71 3.52 2.20
N LEU A 150 6.96 3.45 1.77
CA LEU A 150 8.12 3.26 2.66
C LEU A 150 8.81 4.58 3.04
N ALA A 151 8.29 5.72 2.58
CA ALA A 151 8.87 7.01 2.90
C ALA A 151 8.87 7.26 4.42
N PRO A 152 9.99 7.68 5.01
CA PRO A 152 10.01 8.13 6.39
C PRO A 152 9.20 9.43 6.54
N SER A 153 8.88 9.82 7.79
CA SER A 153 8.36 11.17 8.01
C SER A 153 9.40 12.21 7.57
N PRO A 154 8.99 13.26 6.86
CA PRO A 154 9.90 14.32 6.39
C PRO A 154 10.46 15.16 7.54
N THR A 155 9.87 15.07 8.72
CA THR A 155 10.30 15.84 9.91
C THR A 155 10.20 15.00 11.18
N ALA A 156 11.18 15.17 12.06
CA ALA A 156 11.18 14.52 13.37
C ALA A 156 10.17 15.15 14.36
N SER A 157 9.74 16.39 14.10
CA SER A 157 8.74 17.09 14.93
C SER A 157 7.32 16.60 14.72
N ASP A 158 7.03 15.95 13.59
CA ASP A 158 5.74 15.33 13.30
C ASP A 158 5.97 13.95 12.64
N PRO A 159 6.11 12.90 13.44
CA PRO A 159 6.34 11.54 12.93
C PRO A 159 5.16 11.00 12.10
N ASP A 160 3.99 11.60 12.23
CA ASP A 160 2.77 11.22 11.51
C ASP A 160 2.57 12.02 10.21
N ALA A 161 3.47 12.96 9.87
CA ALA A 161 3.38 13.72 8.63
C ALA A 161 3.64 12.84 7.38
N PRO A 162 2.80 12.91 6.33
CA PRO A 162 3.08 12.27 5.05
C PRO A 162 4.22 13.00 4.29
N ASP A 163 5.02 12.26 3.52
CA ASP A 163 6.04 12.89 2.66
C ASP A 163 5.45 13.34 1.31
N VAL A 164 4.73 14.45 1.33
CA VAL A 164 4.19 15.10 0.12
C VAL A 164 5.32 15.60 -0.81
N GLY A 165 6.47 15.93 -0.23
CA GLY A 165 7.65 16.35 -1.00
C GLY A 165 8.19 15.23 -1.88
N LEU A 166 8.20 13.98 -1.42
CA LEU A 166 8.60 12.83 -2.23
C LEU A 166 7.60 12.60 -3.38
N VAL A 167 6.28 12.70 -3.11
CA VAL A 167 5.26 12.59 -4.15
C VAL A 167 5.53 13.61 -5.27
N ARG A 168 5.74 14.87 -4.92
CA ARG A 168 6.03 15.94 -5.88
C ARG A 168 7.29 15.67 -6.69
N ARG A 169 8.41 15.35 -6.03
CA ARG A 169 9.68 15.05 -6.73
C ARG A 169 9.56 13.90 -7.71
N LEU A 170 8.82 12.85 -7.36
CA LEU A 170 8.58 11.71 -8.26
C LEU A 170 7.66 12.12 -9.43
N ALA A 171 6.57 12.83 -9.18
CA ALA A 171 5.64 13.28 -10.21
C ALA A 171 6.30 14.24 -11.23
N GLU A 172 7.21 15.09 -10.77
CA GLU A 172 7.94 16.06 -11.62
C GLU A 172 9.15 15.44 -12.33
N SER A 173 9.56 14.21 -11.99
CA SER A 173 10.77 13.59 -12.54
C SER A 173 10.61 13.00 -13.95
N GLY A 174 9.41 13.00 -14.50
CA GLY A 174 9.14 12.51 -15.86
C GLY A 174 9.18 11.00 -16.01
N ILE A 175 8.98 10.25 -14.91
CA ILE A 175 8.82 8.79 -14.97
C ILE A 175 7.47 8.44 -15.62
N ASP A 176 7.45 7.36 -16.42
CA ASP A 176 6.22 6.89 -17.06
C ASP A 176 5.23 6.24 -16.08
N ALA A 177 5.73 5.77 -14.91
CA ALA A 177 4.92 5.15 -13.88
C ALA A 177 4.18 6.21 -13.04
N PRO A 178 2.82 6.24 -13.03
CA PRO A 178 2.07 7.16 -12.19
C PRO A 178 2.40 7.00 -10.71
N VAL A 179 2.42 8.12 -9.97
CA VAL A 179 2.82 8.16 -8.56
C VAL A 179 1.61 8.03 -7.64
N VAL A 180 1.64 7.05 -6.76
CA VAL A 180 0.63 6.82 -5.73
C VAL A 180 1.15 7.35 -4.39
N ALA A 181 0.39 8.25 -3.77
CA ALA A 181 0.70 8.75 -2.44
C ALA A 181 0.24 7.73 -1.40
N GLU A 182 1.15 7.18 -0.62
CA GLU A 182 0.84 6.26 0.48
C GLU A 182 1.74 6.54 1.68
N GLY A 183 1.20 6.35 2.87
CA GLY A 183 1.88 6.55 4.15
C GLY A 183 1.44 7.80 4.87
N ARG A 184 0.77 7.60 6.01
CA ARG A 184 0.34 8.65 6.98
C ARG A 184 -0.68 9.68 6.46
N TYR A 185 -1.30 9.47 5.31
CA TYR A 185 -2.44 10.28 4.88
C TYR A 185 -3.66 9.93 5.75
N ALA A 186 -4.14 10.87 6.56
CA ALA A 186 -5.15 10.60 7.59
C ALA A 186 -6.33 11.60 7.59
N THR A 187 -6.26 12.66 6.80
CA THR A 187 -7.29 13.70 6.73
C THR A 187 -7.64 14.04 5.29
N PRO A 188 -8.83 14.59 5.03
CA PRO A 188 -9.20 15.07 3.69
C PRO A 188 -8.22 16.10 3.13
N GLU A 189 -7.67 16.99 3.98
CA GLU A 189 -6.70 18.00 3.58
C GLU A 189 -5.39 17.37 3.13
N ALA A 190 -4.89 16.35 3.87
CA ALA A 190 -3.69 15.61 3.48
C ALA A 190 -3.87 14.91 2.12
N VAL A 191 -5.05 14.32 1.88
CA VAL A 191 -5.40 13.71 0.59
C VAL A 191 -5.42 14.75 -0.53
N ALA A 192 -6.06 15.91 -0.31
CA ALA A 192 -6.11 16.99 -1.29
C ALA A 192 -4.70 17.53 -1.64
N VAL A 193 -3.83 17.68 -0.62
CA VAL A 193 -2.44 18.13 -0.81
C VAL A 193 -1.62 17.09 -1.59
N ALA A 194 -1.87 15.78 -1.41
CA ALA A 194 -1.23 14.74 -2.22
C ALA A 194 -1.58 14.88 -3.72
N PHE A 195 -2.85 15.07 -4.05
CA PHE A 195 -3.27 15.30 -5.43
C PHE A 195 -2.68 16.61 -6.01
N ALA A 196 -2.65 17.68 -5.22
CA ALA A 196 -2.01 18.94 -5.62
C ALA A 196 -0.49 18.80 -5.84
N ALA A 197 0.15 17.79 -5.23
CA ALA A 197 1.55 17.44 -5.46
C ALA A 197 1.77 16.51 -6.66
N GLY A 198 0.73 16.14 -7.40
CA GLY A 198 0.81 15.28 -8.58
C GLY A 198 0.56 13.79 -8.33
N ALA A 199 -0.03 13.42 -7.19
CA ALA A 199 -0.43 12.03 -6.98
C ALA A 199 -1.48 11.58 -7.99
N TYR A 200 -1.30 10.39 -8.53
CA TYR A 200 -2.27 9.72 -9.41
C TYR A 200 -3.44 9.10 -8.63
N ALA A 201 -3.16 8.57 -7.47
CA ALA A 201 -4.10 8.04 -6.49
C ALA A 201 -3.53 8.19 -5.09
N VAL A 202 -4.37 8.06 -4.06
CA VAL A 202 -3.94 8.10 -2.66
C VAL A 202 -4.38 6.82 -1.96
N VAL A 203 -3.46 6.16 -1.24
CA VAL A 203 -3.77 5.00 -0.39
C VAL A 203 -3.88 5.44 1.06
N VAL A 204 -4.99 5.10 1.70
CA VAL A 204 -5.21 5.31 3.14
C VAL A 204 -5.50 3.99 3.82
N GLY A 205 -4.74 3.67 4.86
CA GLY A 205 -4.90 2.46 5.68
C GLY A 205 -5.33 2.79 7.10
N THR A 206 -4.37 3.05 7.98
CA THR A 206 -4.55 3.17 9.44
C THR A 206 -5.71 4.10 9.82
N ALA A 207 -5.85 5.24 9.14
CA ALA A 207 -6.91 6.21 9.43
C ALA A 207 -8.34 5.73 9.13
N ILE A 208 -8.49 4.64 8.35
CA ILE A 208 -9.79 4.09 7.98
C ILE A 208 -10.01 2.71 8.62
N THR A 209 -9.01 1.83 8.55
CA THR A 209 -9.21 0.40 8.81
C THR A 209 -8.55 -0.11 10.10
N ASP A 210 -7.56 0.59 10.66
CA ASP A 210 -6.90 0.17 11.90
C ASP A 210 -7.59 0.76 13.14
N THR A 211 -8.77 0.25 13.44
CA THR A 211 -9.54 0.64 14.64
C THR A 211 -8.73 0.49 15.92
N LEU A 212 -7.84 -0.51 16.01
CA LEU A 212 -7.02 -0.72 17.19
C LEU A 212 -6.02 0.41 17.42
N ALA A 213 -5.34 0.85 16.36
CA ALA A 213 -4.42 2.00 16.42
C ALA A 213 -5.16 3.29 16.74
N LEU A 214 -6.31 3.53 16.08
CA LEU A 214 -7.14 4.71 16.32
C LEU A 214 -7.64 4.76 17.77
N ALA A 215 -8.17 3.66 18.29
CA ALA A 215 -8.65 3.58 19.66
C ALA A 215 -7.51 3.79 20.67
N ARG A 216 -6.35 3.16 20.47
CA ARG A 216 -5.17 3.35 21.33
C ARG A 216 -4.73 4.82 21.39
N ARG A 217 -4.70 5.52 20.24
CA ARG A 217 -4.34 6.93 20.19
C ARG A 217 -5.31 7.79 20.99
N LEU A 218 -6.63 7.51 20.91
CA LEU A 218 -7.64 8.25 21.67
C LEU A 218 -7.61 7.89 23.15
N CYS A 219 -7.47 6.62 23.52
CA CYS A 219 -7.33 6.20 24.91
C CYS A 219 -6.12 6.80 25.60
N ALA A 220 -4.99 6.96 24.88
CA ALA A 220 -3.79 7.60 25.44
C ALA A 220 -3.99 9.07 25.81
N ALA A 221 -5.00 9.74 25.24
CA ALA A 221 -5.36 11.12 25.57
C ALA A 221 -6.38 11.24 26.72
N THR A 222 -6.90 10.12 27.24
CA THR A 222 -7.81 10.13 28.39
C THR A 222 -7.04 10.19 29.70
N PRO A 223 -7.61 10.81 30.78
CA PRO A 223 -7.01 10.73 32.11
C PRO A 223 -6.81 9.25 32.51
N ALA A 224 -5.63 8.94 33.07
CA ALA A 224 -5.39 7.59 33.58
C ALA A 224 -6.48 7.23 34.60
N VAL A 225 -7.17 6.11 34.40
CA VAL A 225 -8.07 5.58 35.41
C VAL A 225 -7.18 5.12 36.56
N SER A 226 -7.18 5.88 37.67
CA SER A 226 -6.52 5.48 38.90
C SER A 226 -7.14 4.16 39.29
N GLY A 227 -6.41 3.07 39.12
CA GLY A 227 -6.86 1.74 39.49
C GLY A 227 -7.15 1.72 41.00
N GLY A 228 -8.41 1.44 41.36
CA GLY A 228 -8.79 1.10 42.69
C GLY A 228 -8.26 -0.30 43.09
#